data_cbbf18ce685dd99b1483895e623d3ec3
#
_entry.id   cbbf18ce685dd99b1483895e623d3ec3
#
_cell.length_a   1.000
_cell.length_b   1.000
_cell.length_c   1.000
_cell.angle_alpha   90.00
_cell.angle_beta   90.00
_cell.angle_gamma   90.00
#
_symmetry.space_group_name_H-M   'P 1'
#
loop_
_entity.id
_entity.type
_entity.pdbx_description
1 polymer ?
#
loop_
_entity_poly.entity_id
_entity_poly.type
_entity_poly.pdbx_seq_one_letter_code
_entity_poly.pdbx_strand_id
1 'polypeptide(L)'
;MACTIVTRRKFDPEATLALIDTHWATGLCVVPVMFDRIMDLPPAVLARYSGRTLRFAAASGSRMRPDVVTAFMDQFGDVIYNNYNATEAGMIATATPEDLRAAPDTAGRPAEGTDVKILDAEFRELPTGEVGSIYVRNSTQFDGYTSGSTKDFHEDYMSSGDVGYLDPAGRLFVVGRDDEMIVSGGENVYPIEVEKTLANHPDVAEASVLGVDDAEYGQRLAAFVVLTPGASATTDSLKAYVRENLANYKVPRSITVLEGLPRGSTGKILRRELQDLLDSDGDGSQT
;
A
#
# COMPACT_ATOMS: atom_id res chain seq x y z
N MET A 1 -15.21 20.64 20.67
CA MET A 1 -15.65 19.28 21.08
C MET A 1 -14.54 18.65 21.90
N ALA A 2 -14.89 17.95 22.99
CA ALA A 2 -13.93 17.15 23.76
C ALA A 2 -14.16 15.68 23.40
N CYS A 3 -13.07 14.90 23.23
CA CYS A 3 -13.13 13.46 23.05
C CYS A 3 -12.15 12.77 24.04
N THR A 4 -12.47 11.55 24.41
CA THR A 4 -11.56 10.71 25.20
C THR A 4 -10.69 9.91 24.22
N ILE A 5 -9.38 9.97 24.40
CA ILE A 5 -8.43 9.18 23.62
C ILE A 5 -7.98 7.99 24.49
N VAL A 6 -8.15 6.77 23.98
CA VAL A 6 -7.68 5.55 24.59
C VAL A 6 -6.46 5.07 23.80
N THR A 7 -5.31 4.99 24.44
CA THR A 7 -4.06 4.62 23.76
C THR A 7 -3.36 3.46 24.43
N ARG A 8 -2.55 2.74 23.68
CA ARG A 8 -1.61 1.72 24.17
C ARG A 8 -0.20 2.02 23.72
N ARG A 9 0.76 1.64 24.53
CA ARG A 9 2.19 1.83 24.21
C ARG A 9 2.65 0.95 23.03
N LYS A 10 2.06 -0.26 22.92
CA LYS A 10 2.32 -1.19 21.82
C LYS A 10 0.99 -1.68 21.29
N PHE A 11 0.91 -1.83 19.98
CA PHE A 11 -0.25 -2.44 19.34
C PHE A 11 -0.33 -3.92 19.70
N ASP A 12 -1.54 -4.33 20.02
CA ASP A 12 -1.93 -5.72 20.25
C ASP A 12 -3.35 -5.88 19.69
N PRO A 13 -3.57 -6.79 18.73
CA PRO A 13 -4.81 -6.86 17.99
C PRO A 13 -6.01 -7.21 18.87
N GLU A 14 -5.90 -8.23 19.72
CA GLU A 14 -7.01 -8.63 20.60
C GLU A 14 -7.32 -7.57 21.66
N ALA A 15 -6.28 -7.01 22.27
CA ALA A 15 -6.50 -5.96 23.26
C ALA A 15 -7.07 -4.66 22.62
N THR A 16 -6.81 -4.39 21.33
CA THR A 16 -7.45 -3.27 20.63
C THR A 16 -8.95 -3.48 20.50
N LEU A 17 -9.39 -4.67 20.11
CA LEU A 17 -10.82 -5.03 20.08
C LEU A 17 -11.47 -4.95 21.46
N ALA A 18 -10.78 -5.45 22.48
CA ALA A 18 -11.25 -5.37 23.88
C ALA A 18 -11.44 -3.91 24.34
N LEU A 19 -10.52 -3.00 23.98
CA LEU A 19 -10.62 -1.57 24.29
C LEU A 19 -11.82 -0.93 23.59
N ILE A 20 -12.09 -1.28 22.33
CA ILE A 20 -13.24 -0.78 21.59
C ILE A 20 -14.53 -1.11 22.34
N ASP A 21 -14.73 -2.36 22.70
CA ASP A 21 -15.95 -2.80 23.38
C ASP A 21 -16.03 -2.29 24.83
N THR A 22 -14.91 -2.28 25.58
CA THR A 22 -14.89 -1.85 26.99
C THR A 22 -15.13 -0.35 27.14
N HIS A 23 -14.54 0.46 26.26
CA HIS A 23 -14.64 1.92 26.33
C HIS A 23 -15.71 2.50 25.39
N TRP A 24 -16.44 1.64 24.69
CA TRP A 24 -17.47 2.03 23.74
C TRP A 24 -16.91 3.02 22.71
N ALA A 25 -15.71 2.69 22.22
CA ALA A 25 -15.00 3.56 21.27
C ALA A 25 -15.81 3.70 19.97
N THR A 26 -15.90 4.93 19.48
CA THR A 26 -16.64 5.27 18.26
C THR A 26 -15.74 5.46 17.05
N GLY A 27 -14.44 5.56 17.26
CA GLY A 27 -13.43 5.71 16.22
C GLY A 27 -12.19 4.88 16.50
N LEU A 28 -11.65 4.28 15.44
CA LEU A 28 -10.38 3.57 15.44
C LEU A 28 -9.47 4.25 14.41
N CYS A 29 -8.26 4.67 14.82
CA CYS A 29 -7.25 5.23 13.93
C CYS A 29 -6.00 4.34 13.98
N VAL A 30 -5.69 3.69 12.87
CA VAL A 30 -4.63 2.68 12.78
C VAL A 30 -3.97 2.74 11.40
N VAL A 31 -2.88 2.01 11.22
CA VAL A 31 -2.26 1.80 9.91
C VAL A 31 -2.70 0.45 9.33
N PRO A 32 -2.66 0.27 7.99
CA PRO A 32 -3.17 -0.92 7.31
C PRO A 32 -2.72 -2.25 7.91
N VAL A 33 -1.44 -2.43 8.22
CA VAL A 33 -0.92 -3.68 8.83
C VAL A 33 -1.59 -4.02 10.18
N MET A 34 -2.20 -3.06 10.85
CA MET A 34 -2.92 -3.33 12.10
C MET A 34 -4.29 -3.99 11.82
N PHE A 35 -4.92 -3.66 10.68
CA PHE A 35 -6.11 -4.39 10.22
C PHE A 35 -5.76 -5.84 9.86
N ASP A 36 -4.64 -6.06 9.16
CA ASP A 36 -4.16 -7.41 8.83
C ASP A 36 -4.04 -8.24 10.12
N ARG A 37 -3.32 -7.72 11.12
CA ARG A 37 -3.12 -8.40 12.40
C ARG A 37 -4.40 -8.63 13.21
N ILE A 38 -5.39 -7.76 13.09
CA ILE A 38 -6.71 -7.98 13.71
C ILE A 38 -7.42 -9.14 13.01
N MET A 39 -7.42 -9.14 11.68
CA MET A 39 -8.10 -10.17 10.89
C MET A 39 -7.39 -11.53 10.91
N ASP A 40 -6.09 -11.56 11.25
CA ASP A 40 -5.32 -12.80 11.50
C ASP A 40 -5.65 -13.47 12.84
N LEU A 41 -6.42 -12.81 13.71
CA LEU A 41 -6.86 -13.44 14.95
C LEU A 41 -7.77 -14.65 14.66
N PRO A 42 -7.69 -15.72 15.49
CA PRO A 42 -8.57 -16.86 15.32
C PRO A 42 -10.06 -16.44 15.30
N PRO A 43 -10.91 -17.03 14.44
CA PRO A 43 -12.32 -16.68 14.34
C PRO A 43 -13.07 -16.72 15.69
N ALA A 44 -12.71 -17.67 16.55
CA ALA A 44 -13.28 -17.76 17.90
C ALA A 44 -12.88 -16.57 18.81
N VAL A 45 -11.77 -15.89 18.52
CA VAL A 45 -11.36 -14.66 19.22
C VAL A 45 -12.14 -13.48 18.65
N LEU A 46 -12.17 -13.32 17.32
CA LEU A 46 -12.92 -12.25 16.65
C LEU A 46 -14.39 -12.24 17.08
N ALA A 47 -15.02 -13.42 17.16
CA ALA A 47 -16.44 -13.57 17.56
C ALA A 47 -16.74 -13.10 18.99
N ARG A 48 -15.74 -12.86 19.84
CA ARG A 48 -15.93 -12.33 21.21
C ARG A 48 -16.17 -10.82 21.24
N TYR A 49 -15.81 -10.13 20.17
CA TYR A 49 -15.84 -8.67 20.10
C TYR A 49 -16.87 -8.20 19.07
N SER A 50 -17.69 -7.25 19.47
CA SER A 50 -18.78 -6.79 18.63
C SER A 50 -18.38 -5.61 17.73
N GLY A 51 -17.49 -4.76 18.18
CA GLY A 51 -17.10 -3.51 17.49
C GLY A 51 -18.26 -2.57 17.15
N ARG A 52 -19.49 -2.90 17.61
CA ARG A 52 -20.75 -2.24 17.18
C ARG A 52 -20.86 -0.75 17.48
N THR A 53 -19.97 -0.23 18.33
CA THR A 53 -19.91 1.19 18.65
C THR A 53 -19.06 1.97 17.68
N LEU A 54 -18.25 1.30 16.85
CA LEU A 54 -17.46 1.96 15.82
C LEU A 54 -18.38 2.66 14.82
N ARG A 55 -18.09 3.91 14.58
CA ARG A 55 -18.68 4.74 13.54
C ARG A 55 -17.74 4.94 12.37
N PHE A 56 -16.44 4.87 12.65
CA PHE A 56 -15.39 4.87 11.63
C PHE A 56 -14.14 4.14 12.12
N ALA A 57 -13.42 3.57 11.18
CA ALA A 57 -12.09 3.02 11.34
C ALA A 57 -11.19 3.62 10.23
N ALA A 58 -10.37 4.58 10.60
CA ALA A 58 -9.53 5.32 9.64
C ALA A 58 -8.16 4.67 9.48
N ALA A 59 -7.76 4.42 8.24
CA ALA A 59 -6.43 3.98 7.86
C ALA A 59 -5.69 5.02 7.02
N SER A 60 -4.38 5.04 7.12
CA SER A 60 -3.51 5.87 6.31
C SER A 60 -2.07 5.34 6.35
N GLY A 61 -1.22 5.80 5.43
CA GLY A 61 0.23 5.62 5.46
C GLY A 61 0.77 4.47 4.62
N SER A 62 -0.04 3.52 4.22
CA SER A 62 0.28 2.47 3.25
C SER A 62 -0.99 1.95 2.58
N ARG A 63 -0.83 1.10 1.58
CA ARG A 63 -1.96 0.46 0.93
C ARG A 63 -2.63 -0.55 1.85
N MET A 64 -3.96 -0.62 1.78
CA MET A 64 -4.77 -1.68 2.41
C MET A 64 -4.95 -2.87 1.46
N ARG A 65 -4.95 -4.07 2.01
CA ARG A 65 -5.27 -5.29 1.27
C ARG A 65 -6.78 -5.39 1.04
N PRO A 66 -7.25 -5.62 -0.20
CA PRO A 66 -8.67 -5.67 -0.54
C PRO A 66 -9.46 -6.76 0.22
N ASP A 67 -8.84 -7.93 0.41
CA ASP A 67 -9.43 -9.05 1.16
C ASP A 67 -9.62 -8.70 2.64
N VAL A 68 -8.64 -8.02 3.26
CA VAL A 68 -8.69 -7.58 4.66
C VAL A 68 -9.75 -6.49 4.85
N VAL A 69 -9.82 -5.52 3.91
CA VAL A 69 -10.88 -4.49 3.90
C VAL A 69 -12.26 -5.13 3.93
N THR A 70 -12.50 -6.07 3.01
CA THR A 70 -13.78 -6.77 2.90
C THR A 70 -14.09 -7.56 4.15
N ALA A 71 -13.13 -8.38 4.62
CA ALA A 71 -13.32 -9.22 5.81
C ALA A 71 -13.55 -8.40 7.10
N PHE A 72 -12.84 -7.29 7.27
CA PHE A 72 -13.06 -6.41 8.43
C PHE A 72 -14.45 -5.78 8.41
N MET A 73 -14.89 -5.28 7.25
CA MET A 73 -16.23 -4.71 7.12
C MET A 73 -17.34 -5.75 7.27
N ASP A 74 -17.12 -6.99 6.86
CA ASP A 74 -18.07 -8.10 7.07
C ASP A 74 -18.18 -8.45 8.57
N GLN A 75 -17.09 -8.34 9.33
CA GLN A 75 -17.06 -8.65 10.75
C GLN A 75 -17.59 -7.51 11.63
N PHE A 76 -17.21 -6.26 11.33
CA PHE A 76 -17.43 -5.11 12.23
C PHE A 76 -18.34 -4.01 11.64
N GLY A 77 -18.83 -4.20 10.41
CA GLY A 77 -19.70 -3.25 9.69
C GLY A 77 -18.93 -2.31 8.76
N ASP A 78 -19.67 -1.59 7.94
CA ASP A 78 -19.15 -0.68 6.92
C ASP A 78 -18.64 0.61 7.56
N VAL A 79 -17.45 0.54 8.17
CA VAL A 79 -16.86 1.60 8.98
C VAL A 79 -15.48 2.04 8.52
N ILE A 80 -14.85 1.37 7.54
CA ILE A 80 -13.49 1.71 7.09
C ILE A 80 -13.49 2.95 6.22
N TYR A 81 -12.57 3.86 6.53
CA TYR A 81 -12.18 5.00 5.68
C TYR A 81 -10.69 4.88 5.38
N ASN A 82 -10.33 4.74 4.11
CA ASN A 82 -8.93 4.72 3.67
C ASN A 82 -8.53 6.11 3.20
N ASN A 83 -7.53 6.70 3.87
CA ASN A 83 -7.07 8.06 3.59
C ASN A 83 -5.74 8.01 2.83
N TYR A 84 -5.74 8.54 1.62
CA TYR A 84 -4.54 8.81 0.85
C TYR A 84 -4.11 10.25 1.06
N ASN A 85 -2.95 10.41 1.68
CA ASN A 85 -2.40 11.70 2.06
C ASN A 85 -0.86 11.70 1.98
N ALA A 86 -0.29 12.87 1.90
CA ALA A 86 1.14 13.11 2.05
C ALA A 86 1.36 14.32 2.95
N THR A 87 2.49 14.36 3.65
CA THR A 87 2.85 15.52 4.49
C THR A 87 2.88 16.81 3.67
N GLU A 88 3.34 16.71 2.44
CA GLU A 88 3.51 17.81 1.50
C GLU A 88 2.19 18.30 0.87
N ALA A 89 1.23 17.40 0.71
CA ALA A 89 -0.03 17.67 0.02
C ALA A 89 -1.26 17.74 0.92
N GLY A 90 -1.12 17.32 2.18
CA GLY A 90 -2.30 17.12 3.05
C GLY A 90 -3.16 15.95 2.58
N MET A 91 -4.48 16.06 2.70
CA MET A 91 -5.43 15.03 2.28
C MET A 91 -5.63 15.10 0.77
N ILE A 92 -5.33 14.00 0.07
CA ILE A 92 -5.48 13.89 -1.37
C ILE A 92 -6.82 13.23 -1.73
N ALA A 93 -7.07 12.04 -1.18
CA ALA A 93 -8.31 11.31 -1.42
C ALA A 93 -8.73 10.52 -0.19
N THR A 94 -10.03 10.21 -0.10
CA THR A 94 -10.59 9.36 0.94
C THR A 94 -11.55 8.35 0.31
N ALA A 95 -11.30 7.06 0.54
CA ALA A 95 -12.26 6.01 0.22
C ALA A 95 -13.22 5.84 1.39
N THR A 96 -14.51 6.02 1.10
CA THR A 96 -15.60 5.72 2.03
C THR A 96 -15.88 4.22 2.08
N PRO A 97 -16.64 3.72 3.06
CA PRO A 97 -17.07 2.33 3.06
C PRO A 97 -17.79 1.91 1.77
N GLU A 98 -18.59 2.79 1.18
CA GLU A 98 -19.26 2.55 -0.09
C GLU A 98 -18.28 2.40 -1.25
N ASP A 99 -17.27 3.28 -1.33
CA ASP A 99 -16.22 3.18 -2.35
C ASP A 99 -15.43 1.87 -2.20
N LEU A 100 -15.11 1.48 -0.95
CA LEU A 100 -14.38 0.25 -0.64
C LEU A 100 -15.20 -1.02 -0.91
N ARG A 101 -16.52 -0.99 -0.73
CA ARG A 101 -17.38 -2.10 -1.16
C ARG A 101 -17.43 -2.24 -2.67
N ALA A 102 -17.44 -1.14 -3.40
CA ALA A 102 -17.46 -1.13 -4.86
C ALA A 102 -16.09 -1.46 -5.46
N ALA A 103 -14.99 -1.01 -4.82
CA ALA A 103 -13.63 -1.20 -5.28
C ALA A 103 -12.67 -1.22 -4.06
N PRO A 104 -12.41 -2.39 -3.47
CA PRO A 104 -11.68 -2.51 -2.20
C PRO A 104 -10.23 -2.01 -2.21
N ASP A 105 -9.61 -1.84 -3.38
CA ASP A 105 -8.24 -1.34 -3.50
C ASP A 105 -8.12 0.14 -3.93
N THR A 106 -9.24 0.86 -3.95
CA THR A 106 -9.26 2.29 -4.26
C THR A 106 -8.66 3.13 -3.12
N ALA A 107 -8.02 4.23 -3.49
CA ALA A 107 -7.67 5.31 -2.55
C ALA A 107 -8.84 6.28 -2.30
N GLY A 108 -9.97 6.07 -2.99
CA GLY A 108 -11.20 6.85 -2.85
C GLY A 108 -11.31 8.02 -3.81
N ARG A 109 -12.15 8.97 -3.48
CA ARG A 109 -12.36 10.18 -4.28
C ARG A 109 -11.50 11.33 -3.76
N PRO A 110 -11.10 12.27 -4.64
CA PRO A 110 -10.45 13.49 -4.19
C PRO A 110 -11.20 14.12 -3.02
N ALA A 111 -10.45 14.53 -1.99
CA ALA A 111 -11.01 15.15 -0.81
C ALA A 111 -11.65 16.51 -1.16
N GLU A 112 -12.59 16.98 -0.35
CA GLU A 112 -13.22 18.29 -0.55
C GLU A 112 -12.16 19.40 -0.60
N GLY A 113 -12.22 20.24 -1.65
CA GLY A 113 -11.24 21.29 -1.90
C GLY A 113 -9.89 20.80 -2.47
N THR A 114 -9.78 19.51 -2.81
CA THR A 114 -8.62 18.94 -3.51
C THR A 114 -8.98 18.63 -4.95
N ASP A 115 -8.16 19.11 -5.87
CA ASP A 115 -8.22 18.80 -7.29
C ASP A 115 -7.07 17.86 -7.66
N VAL A 116 -7.37 16.79 -8.39
CA VAL A 116 -6.40 15.74 -8.76
C VAL A 116 -6.40 15.60 -10.27
N LYS A 117 -5.21 15.65 -10.86
CA LYS A 117 -4.96 15.37 -12.29
C LYS A 117 -4.03 14.18 -12.44
N ILE A 118 -4.27 13.40 -13.48
CA ILE A 118 -3.36 12.34 -13.93
C ILE A 118 -2.69 12.85 -15.20
N LEU A 119 -1.36 13.04 -15.14
CA LEU A 119 -0.60 13.67 -16.21
C LEU A 119 0.40 12.69 -16.84
N ASP A 120 0.63 12.84 -18.17
CA ASP A 120 1.71 12.15 -18.87
C ASP A 120 3.07 12.88 -18.70
N ALA A 121 4.12 12.39 -19.36
CA ALA A 121 5.47 12.97 -19.31
C ALA A 121 5.56 14.37 -19.93
N GLU A 122 4.62 14.74 -20.80
CA GLU A 122 4.49 16.07 -21.42
C GLU A 122 3.49 16.97 -20.67
N PHE A 123 3.07 16.57 -19.46
CA PHE A 123 2.10 17.25 -18.59
C PHE A 123 0.71 17.44 -19.20
N ARG A 124 0.31 16.58 -20.13
CA ARG A 124 -1.06 16.56 -20.66
C ARG A 124 -1.93 15.67 -19.76
N GLU A 125 -3.15 16.11 -19.49
CA GLU A 125 -4.10 15.34 -18.71
C GLU A 125 -4.53 14.08 -19.48
N LEU A 126 -4.41 12.93 -18.82
CA LEU A 126 -4.73 11.64 -19.39
C LEU A 126 -6.22 11.32 -19.25
N PRO A 127 -6.81 10.58 -20.21
CA PRO A 127 -8.17 10.08 -20.10
C PRO A 127 -8.37 9.17 -18.89
N THR A 128 -9.60 9.10 -18.42
CA THR A 128 -10.04 8.17 -17.36
C THR A 128 -9.62 6.73 -17.66
N GLY A 129 -9.00 6.08 -16.69
CA GLY A 129 -8.50 4.71 -16.78
C GLY A 129 -7.05 4.60 -17.26
N GLU A 130 -6.45 5.67 -17.78
CA GLU A 130 -5.05 5.68 -18.16
C GLU A 130 -4.16 6.03 -16.95
N VAL A 131 -3.01 5.34 -16.87
CA VAL A 131 -2.05 5.48 -15.78
C VAL A 131 -1.05 6.59 -16.07
N GLY A 132 -0.88 7.52 -15.15
CA GLY A 132 0.10 8.60 -15.21
C GLY A 132 0.47 9.13 -13.85
N SER A 133 1.28 10.18 -13.81
CA SER A 133 1.71 10.83 -12.57
C SER A 133 0.56 11.57 -11.91
N ILE A 134 0.40 11.37 -10.61
CA ILE A 134 -0.66 12.00 -9.80
C ILE A 134 -0.19 13.39 -9.39
N TYR A 135 -0.89 14.41 -9.86
CA TYR A 135 -0.70 15.81 -9.52
C TYR A 135 -1.89 16.32 -8.71
N VAL A 136 -1.60 17.12 -7.70
CA VAL A 136 -2.59 17.54 -6.68
C VAL A 136 -2.54 19.03 -6.49
N ARG A 137 -3.70 19.67 -6.36
CA ARG A 137 -3.84 21.06 -5.97
C ARG A 137 -4.87 21.20 -4.85
N ASN A 138 -4.47 21.83 -3.74
CA ASN A 138 -5.37 22.19 -2.64
C ASN A 138 -4.76 23.31 -1.80
N SER A 139 -5.48 23.75 -0.76
CA SER A 139 -5.03 24.83 0.13
C SER A 139 -4.09 24.37 1.26
N THR A 140 -3.74 23.10 1.34
CA THR A 140 -2.91 22.51 2.41
C THR A 140 -1.53 22.04 1.91
N GLN A 141 -1.18 22.37 0.67
CA GLN A 141 0.16 22.11 0.15
C GLN A 141 1.21 22.84 1.00
N PHE A 142 2.36 22.19 1.21
CA PHE A 142 3.47 22.79 1.94
C PHE A 142 4.22 23.84 1.11
N ASP A 143 4.93 24.75 1.76
CA ASP A 143 5.73 25.78 1.10
C ASP A 143 7.12 25.27 0.65
N GLY A 144 7.51 24.07 1.06
CA GLY A 144 8.81 23.45 0.75
C GLY A 144 9.46 22.81 1.97
N TYR A 145 10.60 22.16 1.74
CA TYR A 145 11.40 21.54 2.80
C TYR A 145 12.32 22.56 3.47
N THR A 146 12.69 22.30 4.71
CA THR A 146 13.66 23.14 5.46
C THR A 146 15.06 23.18 4.81
N SER A 147 15.38 22.23 3.93
CA SER A 147 16.58 22.23 3.08
C SER A 147 16.55 23.27 1.96
N GLY A 148 15.40 23.90 1.69
CA GLY A 148 15.19 24.82 0.58
C GLY A 148 14.78 24.12 -0.74
N SER A 149 14.70 22.77 -0.76
CA SER A 149 14.13 22.03 -1.90
C SER A 149 12.60 21.98 -1.81
N THR A 150 11.95 21.62 -2.89
CA THR A 150 10.50 21.41 -2.97
C THR A 150 10.18 20.21 -3.86
N LYS A 151 8.90 19.85 -3.95
CA LYS A 151 8.37 18.90 -4.92
C LYS A 151 8.33 19.55 -6.31
N ASP A 152 8.18 18.72 -7.34
CA ASP A 152 7.92 19.18 -8.68
C ASP A 152 6.51 19.75 -8.80
N PHE A 153 6.39 20.84 -9.54
CA PHE A 153 5.12 21.50 -9.82
C PHE A 153 4.92 21.62 -11.34
N HIS A 154 3.69 21.43 -11.75
CA HIS A 154 3.22 21.85 -13.06
C HIS A 154 2.06 22.82 -12.85
N GLU A 155 2.24 24.09 -13.27
CA GLU A 155 1.37 25.20 -12.87
C GLU A 155 1.26 25.28 -11.34
N ASP A 156 0.04 25.18 -10.78
CA ASP A 156 -0.25 25.17 -9.34
C ASP A 156 -0.53 23.75 -8.78
N TYR A 157 -0.31 22.71 -9.60
CA TYR A 157 -0.42 21.31 -9.18
C TYR A 157 0.94 20.76 -8.77
N MET A 158 1.01 20.22 -7.58
CA MET A 158 2.20 19.58 -7.02
C MET A 158 2.20 18.08 -7.33
N SER A 159 3.34 17.54 -7.74
CA SER A 159 3.52 16.10 -7.88
C SER A 159 3.42 15.42 -6.51
N SER A 160 2.55 14.41 -6.38
CA SER A 160 2.53 13.55 -5.20
C SER A 160 3.77 12.64 -5.13
N GLY A 161 4.41 12.38 -6.27
CA GLY A 161 5.46 11.38 -6.46
C GLY A 161 4.90 9.97 -6.60
N ASP A 162 3.59 9.84 -6.79
CA ASP A 162 2.90 8.57 -7.05
C ASP A 162 2.35 8.56 -8.48
N VAL A 163 2.11 7.37 -9.00
CA VAL A 163 1.42 7.13 -10.27
C VAL A 163 0.11 6.41 -10.03
N GLY A 164 -0.89 6.71 -10.85
CA GLY A 164 -2.22 6.14 -10.69
C GLY A 164 -3.17 6.53 -11.81
N TYR A 165 -4.43 6.23 -11.61
CA TYR A 165 -5.50 6.59 -12.56
C TYR A 165 -6.81 6.87 -11.81
N LEU A 166 -7.70 7.59 -12.47
CA LEU A 166 -9.09 7.77 -12.04
C LEU A 166 -9.99 6.80 -12.81
N ASP A 167 -10.90 6.12 -12.12
CA ASP A 167 -11.93 5.31 -12.78
C ASP A 167 -13.13 6.16 -13.25
N PRO A 168 -14.07 5.58 -14.05
CA PRO A 168 -15.27 6.31 -14.49
C PRO A 168 -16.16 6.82 -13.36
N ALA A 169 -16.05 6.27 -12.15
CA ALA A 169 -16.78 6.76 -10.98
C ALA A 169 -16.03 7.90 -10.24
N GLY A 170 -14.86 8.33 -10.73
CA GLY A 170 -14.02 9.37 -10.13
C GLY A 170 -13.25 8.88 -8.89
N ARG A 171 -13.03 7.58 -8.74
CA ARG A 171 -12.21 7.01 -7.69
C ARG A 171 -10.76 6.91 -8.15
N LEU A 172 -9.83 7.30 -7.28
CA LEU A 172 -8.40 7.24 -7.50
C LEU A 172 -7.85 5.85 -7.14
N PHE A 173 -6.99 5.32 -8.00
CA PHE A 173 -6.22 4.11 -7.78
C PHE A 173 -4.74 4.44 -7.86
N VAL A 174 -4.01 4.20 -6.79
CA VAL A 174 -2.56 4.38 -6.74
C VAL A 174 -1.90 3.09 -7.21
N VAL A 175 -1.14 3.16 -8.31
CA VAL A 175 -0.47 2.02 -8.95
C VAL A 175 0.95 1.84 -8.41
N GLY A 176 1.60 2.90 -7.95
CA GLY A 176 2.95 2.83 -7.38
C GLY A 176 3.57 4.20 -7.18
N ARG A 177 4.86 4.16 -6.87
CA ARG A 177 5.70 5.35 -6.78
C ARG A 177 6.40 5.59 -8.11
N ASP A 178 6.51 6.84 -8.52
CA ASP A 178 7.23 7.22 -9.74
C ASP A 178 8.74 6.92 -9.60
N ASP A 179 9.31 7.20 -8.44
CA ASP A 179 10.72 6.94 -8.10
C ASP A 179 11.05 5.45 -7.82
N GLU A 180 10.04 4.58 -7.73
CA GLU A 180 10.19 3.14 -7.55
C GLU A 180 9.93 2.35 -8.84
N MET A 181 9.61 3.03 -9.94
CA MET A 181 9.40 2.38 -11.23
C MET A 181 10.70 1.70 -11.71
N ILE A 182 10.58 0.42 -12.05
CA ILE A 182 11.69 -0.40 -12.55
C ILE A 182 11.65 -0.41 -14.07
N VAL A 183 12.74 -0.02 -14.71
CA VAL A 183 12.86 -0.10 -16.17
C VAL A 183 13.58 -1.41 -16.53
N SER A 184 12.82 -2.43 -16.88
CA SER A 184 13.33 -3.77 -17.20
C SER A 184 13.20 -4.05 -18.70
N GLY A 185 14.35 -4.07 -19.41
CA GLY A 185 14.37 -4.35 -20.85
C GLY A 185 13.62 -3.31 -21.71
N GLY A 186 13.53 -2.07 -21.23
CA GLY A 186 12.78 -0.99 -21.89
C GLY A 186 11.30 -0.90 -21.50
N GLU A 187 10.84 -1.82 -20.64
CA GLU A 187 9.45 -1.84 -20.15
C GLU A 187 9.37 -1.26 -18.74
N ASN A 188 8.38 -0.41 -18.50
CA ASN A 188 8.10 0.17 -17.20
C ASN A 188 7.32 -0.82 -16.32
N VAL A 189 7.88 -1.18 -15.19
CA VAL A 189 7.27 -2.09 -14.22
C VAL A 189 7.11 -1.40 -12.88
N TYR A 190 5.89 -1.30 -12.40
CA TYR A 190 5.65 -0.84 -11.04
C TYR A 190 5.70 -2.02 -10.08
N PRO A 191 6.61 -2.01 -9.07
CA PRO A 191 6.77 -3.13 -8.13
C PRO A 191 5.47 -3.64 -7.54
N ILE A 192 4.55 -2.73 -7.25
CA ILE A 192 3.26 -3.03 -6.61
C ILE A 192 2.37 -3.98 -7.43
N GLU A 193 2.50 -4.01 -8.77
CA GLU A 193 1.73 -4.95 -9.58
C GLU A 193 2.17 -6.39 -9.31
N VAL A 194 3.47 -6.60 -9.16
CA VAL A 194 4.06 -7.90 -8.86
C VAL A 194 3.82 -8.26 -7.40
N GLU A 195 3.96 -7.29 -6.49
CA GLU A 195 3.63 -7.44 -5.06
C GLU A 195 2.17 -7.88 -4.87
N LYS A 196 1.22 -7.22 -5.57
CA LYS A 196 -0.20 -7.60 -5.56
C LYS A 196 -0.41 -9.03 -6.05
N THR A 197 0.22 -9.38 -7.16
CA THR A 197 0.08 -10.71 -7.76
C THR A 197 0.61 -11.77 -6.80
N LEU A 198 1.79 -11.56 -6.22
CA LEU A 198 2.35 -12.49 -5.23
C LEU A 198 1.46 -12.59 -3.98
N ALA A 199 0.95 -11.46 -3.46
CA ALA A 199 0.08 -11.45 -2.28
C ALA A 199 -1.29 -12.13 -2.51
N ASN A 200 -1.73 -12.30 -3.76
CA ASN A 200 -2.92 -13.07 -4.10
C ASN A 200 -2.69 -14.59 -4.10
N HIS A 201 -1.43 -15.04 -4.01
CA HIS A 201 -1.14 -16.47 -3.88
C HIS A 201 -1.49 -16.95 -2.45
N PRO A 202 -2.22 -18.08 -2.29
CA PRO A 202 -2.70 -18.53 -0.98
C PRO A 202 -1.58 -18.79 0.05
N ASP A 203 -0.39 -19.14 -0.43
CA ASP A 203 0.77 -19.43 0.39
C ASP A 203 1.61 -18.17 0.74
N VAL A 204 1.23 -16.97 0.27
CA VAL A 204 1.99 -15.73 0.50
C VAL A 204 1.25 -14.81 1.46
N ALA A 205 1.88 -14.50 2.59
CA ALA A 205 1.36 -13.54 3.56
C ALA A 205 1.73 -12.11 3.19
N GLU A 206 2.98 -11.88 2.78
CA GLU A 206 3.49 -10.56 2.41
C GLU A 206 4.46 -10.67 1.23
N ALA A 207 4.52 -9.60 0.42
CA ALA A 207 5.50 -9.49 -0.66
C ALA A 207 6.01 -8.06 -0.79
N SER A 208 7.28 -7.91 -1.15
CA SER A 208 7.89 -6.64 -1.56
C SER A 208 8.81 -6.89 -2.75
N VAL A 209 8.84 -5.95 -3.71
CA VAL A 209 9.61 -6.07 -4.94
C VAL A 209 10.49 -4.85 -5.12
N LEU A 210 11.74 -5.08 -5.49
CA LEU A 210 12.74 -4.04 -5.77
C LEU A 210 13.31 -4.22 -7.17
N GLY A 211 13.75 -3.10 -7.75
CA GLY A 211 14.63 -3.11 -8.92
C GLY A 211 16.07 -3.40 -8.51
N VAL A 212 16.72 -4.28 -9.24
CA VAL A 212 18.15 -4.55 -9.11
C VAL A 212 18.84 -4.32 -10.45
N ASP A 213 20.04 -3.77 -10.41
CA ASP A 213 20.80 -3.53 -11.63
C ASP A 213 21.08 -4.83 -12.38
N ASP A 214 20.94 -4.79 -13.69
CA ASP A 214 21.17 -5.91 -14.60
C ASP A 214 21.89 -5.42 -15.86
N ALA A 215 23.00 -6.06 -16.20
CA ALA A 215 23.85 -5.62 -17.32
C ALA A 215 23.16 -5.74 -18.70
N GLU A 216 22.18 -6.64 -18.84
CA GLU A 216 21.48 -6.91 -20.09
C GLU A 216 20.17 -6.09 -20.21
N TYR A 217 19.46 -5.93 -19.10
CA TYR A 217 18.10 -5.34 -19.07
C TYR A 217 18.03 -3.97 -18.39
N GLY A 218 19.17 -3.42 -17.98
CA GLY A 218 19.25 -2.20 -17.18
C GLY A 218 18.85 -2.48 -15.72
N GLN A 219 17.62 -2.93 -15.51
CA GLN A 219 17.15 -3.41 -14.20
C GLN A 219 16.35 -4.69 -14.36
N ARG A 220 16.31 -5.48 -13.29
CA ARG A 220 15.41 -6.63 -13.12
C ARG A 220 14.75 -6.61 -11.76
N LEU A 221 13.67 -7.36 -11.64
CA LEU A 221 12.91 -7.46 -10.41
C LEU A 221 13.50 -8.50 -9.47
N ALA A 222 13.64 -8.14 -8.19
CA ALA A 222 13.90 -9.04 -7.07
C ALA A 222 12.73 -8.97 -6.09
N ALA A 223 12.14 -10.11 -5.76
CA ALA A 223 11.03 -10.19 -4.83
C ALA A 223 11.46 -10.78 -3.48
N PHE A 224 10.88 -10.25 -2.41
CA PHE A 224 10.95 -10.77 -1.06
C PHE A 224 9.54 -11.18 -0.63
N VAL A 225 9.39 -12.39 -0.12
CA VAL A 225 8.10 -12.93 0.27
C VAL A 225 8.14 -13.48 1.69
N VAL A 226 7.05 -13.30 2.42
CA VAL A 226 6.78 -14.00 3.67
C VAL A 226 5.70 -15.03 3.37
N LEU A 227 5.95 -16.28 3.68
CA LEU A 227 4.97 -17.34 3.47
C LEU A 227 3.99 -17.45 4.64
N THR A 228 2.78 -17.91 4.35
CA THR A 228 1.80 -18.25 5.39
C THR A 228 2.26 -19.48 6.19
N PRO A 229 1.89 -19.61 7.47
CA PRO A 229 2.23 -20.79 8.25
C PRO A 229 1.75 -22.09 7.60
N GLY A 230 2.67 -23.04 7.39
CA GLY A 230 2.37 -24.31 6.73
C GLY A 230 2.33 -24.28 5.20
N ALA A 231 2.72 -23.17 4.60
CA ALA A 231 2.82 -23.03 3.15
C ALA A 231 3.83 -24.03 2.54
N SER A 232 3.56 -24.43 1.30
CA SER A 232 4.41 -25.35 0.52
C SER A 232 4.94 -24.70 -0.77
N ALA A 233 4.63 -23.45 -1.02
CA ALA A 233 5.10 -22.75 -2.22
C ALA A 233 6.63 -22.69 -2.28
N THR A 234 7.16 -22.96 -3.45
CA THR A 234 8.56 -22.79 -3.79
C THR A 234 8.78 -21.49 -4.56
N THR A 235 10.01 -21.01 -4.62
CA THR A 235 10.34 -19.83 -5.44
C THR A 235 9.98 -20.05 -6.92
N ASP A 236 10.11 -21.25 -7.43
CA ASP A 236 9.76 -21.59 -8.82
C ASP A 236 8.24 -21.60 -9.03
N SER A 237 7.45 -22.11 -8.08
CA SER A 237 5.99 -22.08 -8.16
C SER A 237 5.46 -20.65 -8.08
N LEU A 238 6.07 -19.79 -7.27
CA LEU A 238 5.71 -18.37 -7.18
C LEU A 238 6.05 -17.60 -8.47
N LYS A 239 7.22 -17.88 -9.09
CA LYS A 239 7.56 -17.34 -10.42
C LYS A 239 6.60 -17.80 -11.50
N ALA A 240 6.19 -19.07 -11.48
CA ALA A 240 5.18 -19.59 -12.39
C ALA A 240 3.85 -18.86 -12.21
N TYR A 241 3.42 -18.68 -10.98
CA TYR A 241 2.19 -17.95 -10.66
C TYR A 241 2.21 -16.50 -11.17
N VAL A 242 3.33 -15.79 -10.99
CA VAL A 242 3.48 -14.44 -11.56
C VAL A 242 3.40 -14.49 -13.09
N ARG A 243 4.04 -15.47 -13.74
CA ARG A 243 4.05 -15.63 -15.21
C ARG A 243 2.66 -15.92 -15.78
N GLU A 244 1.81 -16.61 -15.04
CA GLU A 244 0.43 -16.92 -15.44
C GLU A 244 -0.49 -15.69 -15.34
N ASN A 245 -0.16 -14.72 -14.49
CA ASN A 245 -1.01 -13.57 -14.18
C ASN A 245 -0.50 -12.25 -14.75
N LEU A 246 0.80 -12.14 -15.09
CA LEU A 246 1.43 -10.93 -15.61
C LEU A 246 2.31 -11.23 -16.84
N ALA A 247 2.70 -10.17 -17.54
CA ALA A 247 3.63 -10.28 -18.66
C ALA A 247 5.00 -10.81 -18.21
N ASN A 248 5.71 -11.53 -19.09
CA ASN A 248 6.96 -12.21 -18.76
C ASN A 248 8.06 -11.29 -18.21
N TYR A 249 8.14 -10.04 -18.68
CA TYR A 249 9.13 -9.06 -18.20
C TYR A 249 8.87 -8.59 -16.76
N LYS A 250 7.68 -8.87 -16.21
CA LYS A 250 7.30 -8.60 -14.80
C LYS A 250 7.63 -9.75 -13.86
N VAL A 251 8.13 -10.89 -14.35
CA VAL A 251 8.49 -12.04 -13.51
C VAL A 251 9.79 -11.75 -12.77
N PRO A 252 9.82 -11.82 -11.42
CA PRO A 252 11.04 -11.59 -10.66
C PRO A 252 12.14 -12.56 -11.04
N ARG A 253 13.37 -12.07 -11.24
CA ARG A 253 14.54 -12.92 -11.47
C ARG A 253 14.86 -13.76 -10.25
N SER A 254 14.78 -13.17 -9.07
CA SER A 254 14.97 -13.85 -7.79
C SER A 254 13.74 -13.66 -6.89
N ILE A 255 13.45 -14.67 -6.07
CA ILE A 255 12.50 -14.59 -4.98
C ILE A 255 13.22 -15.08 -3.72
N THR A 256 13.29 -14.25 -2.70
CA THR A 256 13.88 -14.59 -1.40
C THR A 256 12.76 -14.73 -0.37
N VAL A 257 12.72 -15.85 0.32
CA VAL A 257 11.76 -16.10 1.41
C VAL A 257 12.35 -15.59 2.71
N LEU A 258 11.58 -14.75 3.42
CA LEU A 258 11.94 -14.18 4.71
C LEU A 258 10.95 -14.62 5.79
N GLU A 259 11.37 -14.60 7.07
CA GLU A 259 10.46 -14.81 8.21
C GLU A 259 9.52 -13.61 8.41
N GLY A 260 9.92 -12.40 7.99
CA GLY A 260 9.14 -11.16 8.05
C GLY A 260 9.82 -10.06 7.26
N LEU A 261 9.05 -9.16 6.66
CA LEU A 261 9.60 -7.98 5.99
C LEU A 261 10.05 -6.93 7.02
N PRO A 262 11.24 -6.31 6.85
CA PRO A 262 11.72 -5.26 7.73
C PRO A 262 10.78 -4.05 7.69
N ARG A 263 10.42 -3.52 8.87
CA ARG A 263 9.48 -2.41 9.00
C ARG A 263 9.96 -1.35 9.96
N GLY A 264 9.72 -0.10 9.60
CA GLY A 264 9.89 1.05 10.48
C GLY A 264 8.81 1.13 11.57
N SER A 265 8.97 2.11 12.47
CA SER A 265 8.04 2.36 13.58
C SER A 265 6.61 2.70 13.13
N THR A 266 6.44 3.18 11.91
CA THR A 266 5.16 3.51 11.29
C THR A 266 4.52 2.32 10.55
N GLY A 267 5.15 1.14 10.56
CA GLY A 267 4.70 -0.05 9.83
C GLY A 267 5.09 -0.09 8.35
N LYS A 268 5.73 0.95 7.81
CA LYS A 268 6.23 0.95 6.41
C LYS A 268 7.39 -0.02 6.25
N ILE A 269 7.43 -0.73 5.11
CA ILE A 269 8.54 -1.61 4.75
C ILE A 269 9.80 -0.77 4.54
N LEU A 270 10.91 -1.20 5.13
CA LEU A 270 12.23 -0.57 4.99
C LEU A 270 12.95 -1.14 3.77
N ARG A 271 12.64 -0.61 2.59
CA ARG A 271 13.19 -1.08 1.30
C ARG A 271 14.72 -1.04 1.27
N ARG A 272 15.35 -0.11 1.99
CA ARG A 272 16.81 -0.04 2.10
C ARG A 272 17.39 -1.29 2.76
N GLU A 273 16.78 -1.81 3.81
CA GLU A 273 17.23 -3.04 4.47
C GLU A 273 17.07 -4.26 3.54
N LEU A 274 16.04 -4.28 2.68
CA LEU A 274 15.89 -5.31 1.67
C LEU A 274 16.97 -5.20 0.58
N GLN A 275 17.36 -3.97 0.19
CA GLN A 275 18.46 -3.74 -0.74
C GLN A 275 19.80 -4.23 -0.15
N ASP A 276 20.08 -3.92 1.12
CA ASP A 276 21.28 -4.36 1.82
C ASP A 276 21.38 -5.91 1.85
N LEU A 277 20.27 -6.64 1.90
CA LEU A 277 20.24 -8.10 1.78
C LEU A 277 20.68 -8.59 0.38
N LEU A 278 20.23 -7.93 -0.69
CA LEU A 278 20.64 -8.28 -2.06
C LEU A 278 22.12 -8.05 -2.28
N ASP A 279 22.64 -6.94 -1.76
CA ASP A 279 24.05 -6.57 -1.91
C ASP A 279 24.96 -7.55 -1.15
N SER A 280 24.50 -8.06 0.01
CA SER A 280 25.25 -9.06 0.80
C SER A 280 25.29 -10.45 0.14
N ASP A 281 24.22 -10.86 -0.56
CA ASP A 281 24.15 -12.12 -1.29
C ASP A 281 24.96 -12.08 -2.61
N GLY A 282 25.14 -10.88 -3.18
CA GLY A 282 25.92 -10.67 -4.41
C GLY A 282 27.44 -10.83 -4.23
N ASP A 283 27.98 -10.55 -3.06
CA ASP A 283 29.43 -10.62 -2.77
C ASP A 283 29.90 -12.06 -2.48
N GLY A 284 28.96 -13.00 -2.27
CA GLY A 284 29.25 -14.42 -2.02
C GLY A 284 29.43 -15.32 -3.26
N SER A 285 29.24 -14.79 -4.49
CA SER A 285 29.27 -15.58 -5.73
C SER A 285 30.51 -15.37 -6.61
N GLN A 286 31.55 -14.69 -6.10
CA GLN A 286 32.87 -14.54 -6.78
C GLN A 286 34.00 -15.22 -5.99
N THR A 287 33.89 -16.51 -5.70
CA THR A 287 35.03 -17.33 -5.29
C THR A 287 34.99 -18.66 -6.00
#